data_11320105492eece1ce9020aaff1c6209
#
_entry.id   11320105492eece1ce9020aaff1c6209
#
_cell.length_a   1.000
_cell.length_b   1.000
_cell.length_c   1.000
_cell.angle_alpha   90.00
_cell.angle_beta   90.00
_cell.angle_gamma   90.00
#
_symmetry.space_group_name_H-M   'P 1'
#
loop_
_entity.id
_entity.type
_entity.pdbx_description
1 polymer ?
#
loop_
_entity_poly.entity_id
_entity_poly.type
_entity_poly.pdbx_seq_one_letter_code
_entity_poly.pdbx_strand_id
1 'polypeptide(L)'
;MKNIVITGAGGVLCSAFAEHLAKQGNRIALLDLNEDAAKAVADKINKNGGIANAYKCNVLDKANIKEVRNIILKDFGKCNILINGAGGNNSKCTTLHEQYEKGDEFIDDFLTFFNIDEGGFDFVFDLNLKGVLLPSQVFMPDMIGREGCCVLNVSSMNAYRPLTKIPAYSAAKAAVSNFTQWLAVHFAKENIRVNAIAPGFFVTNQNRSMLFNEDGTPTARTEKILRGTPMGRFGEAGELLGTVEWLLDEKKSGFVTGVTVPVDGGFSAYSGV
;
A
#
# COMPACT_ATOMS: atom_id res chain seq x y z
N MET A 1 22.70 5.22 -7.13
CA MET A 1 21.51 6.09 -7.27
C MET A 1 20.50 5.38 -8.16
N LYS A 2 19.27 5.15 -7.67
CA LYS A 2 18.17 4.50 -8.39
C LYS A 2 17.02 5.49 -8.61
N ASN A 3 16.24 5.27 -9.66
CA ASN A 3 15.00 6.01 -9.92
C ASN A 3 13.84 5.18 -9.34
N ILE A 4 13.16 5.70 -8.34
CA ILE A 4 12.10 5.03 -7.59
C ILE A 4 10.79 5.72 -7.90
N VAL A 5 9.81 4.95 -8.34
CA VAL A 5 8.42 5.40 -8.57
C VAL A 5 7.55 4.89 -7.43
N ILE A 6 6.78 5.77 -6.80
CA ILE A 6 5.91 5.43 -5.67
C ILE A 6 4.50 5.93 -5.98
N THR A 7 3.51 5.02 -6.01
CA THR A 7 2.10 5.39 -6.14
C THR A 7 1.44 5.55 -4.76
N GLY A 8 0.43 6.42 -4.66
CA GLY A 8 -0.16 6.78 -3.36
C GLY A 8 0.82 7.53 -2.46
N ALA A 9 1.73 8.30 -3.07
CA ALA A 9 2.90 8.87 -2.43
C ALA A 9 2.60 9.99 -1.44
N GLY A 10 1.44 10.62 -1.52
CA GLY A 10 0.95 11.59 -0.54
C GLY A 10 0.44 10.97 0.76
N GLY A 11 0.24 9.64 0.80
CA GLY A 11 -0.19 8.92 1.98
C GLY A 11 0.92 8.77 3.04
N VAL A 12 0.51 8.59 4.31
CA VAL A 12 1.43 8.57 5.48
C VAL A 12 2.56 7.53 5.34
N LEU A 13 2.26 6.32 4.91
CA LEU A 13 3.27 5.27 4.81
C LEU A 13 4.21 5.52 3.62
N CYS A 14 3.65 5.81 2.44
CA CYS A 14 4.43 6.01 1.23
C CYS A 14 5.27 7.29 1.27
N SER A 15 4.80 8.35 1.93
CA SER A 15 5.61 9.55 2.17
C SER A 15 6.83 9.25 3.05
N ALA A 16 6.67 8.43 4.09
CA ALA A 16 7.80 7.99 4.93
C ALA A 16 8.81 7.15 4.13
N PHE A 17 8.34 6.25 3.25
CA PHE A 17 9.23 5.50 2.35
C PHE A 17 9.99 6.44 1.41
N ALA A 18 9.28 7.40 0.80
CA ALA A 18 9.87 8.37 -0.11
C ALA A 18 10.98 9.20 0.55
N GLU A 19 10.71 9.77 1.72
CA GLU A 19 11.67 10.56 2.49
C GLU A 19 12.91 9.72 2.89
N HIS A 20 12.70 8.49 3.34
CA HIS A 20 13.78 7.57 3.72
C HIS A 20 14.66 7.20 2.53
N LEU A 21 14.05 6.80 1.42
CA LEU A 21 14.77 6.37 0.23
C LEU A 21 15.48 7.53 -0.48
N ALA A 22 14.94 8.75 -0.40
CA ALA A 22 15.62 9.95 -0.91
C ALA A 22 16.89 10.27 -0.11
N LYS A 23 16.89 10.10 1.21
CA LYS A 23 18.09 10.28 2.07
C LYS A 23 19.22 9.31 1.70
N GLN A 24 18.90 8.19 1.07
CA GLN A 24 19.88 7.23 0.57
C GLN A 24 20.44 7.61 -0.81
N GLY A 25 20.15 8.81 -1.32
CA GLY A 25 20.65 9.33 -2.59
C GLY A 25 19.89 8.84 -3.82
N ASN A 26 18.65 8.35 -3.67
CA ASN A 26 17.79 7.97 -4.77
C ASN A 26 16.96 9.15 -5.29
N ARG A 27 16.52 9.10 -6.55
CA ARG A 27 15.56 10.02 -7.15
C ARG A 27 14.16 9.44 -7.00
N ILE A 28 13.22 10.24 -6.51
CA ILE A 28 11.88 9.78 -6.15
C ILE A 28 10.83 10.44 -7.04
N ALA A 29 10.11 9.66 -7.82
CA ALA A 29 8.92 10.08 -8.54
C ALA A 29 7.69 9.75 -7.68
N LEU A 30 7.00 10.78 -7.20
CA LEU A 30 5.86 10.69 -6.30
C LEU A 30 4.57 10.81 -7.10
N LEU A 31 3.83 9.72 -7.24
CA LEU A 31 2.58 9.64 -7.98
C LEU A 31 1.41 9.60 -7.00
N ASP A 32 0.50 10.55 -7.12
CA ASP A 32 -0.73 10.59 -6.33
C ASP A 32 -1.88 11.20 -7.13
N LEU A 33 -3.12 10.81 -6.82
CA LEU A 33 -4.31 11.46 -7.35
C LEU A 33 -4.44 12.88 -6.79
N ASN A 34 -4.04 13.06 -5.52
CA ASN A 34 -3.90 14.36 -4.86
C ASN A 34 -2.47 14.90 -5.10
N GLU A 35 -2.35 15.71 -6.15
CA GLU A 35 -1.07 16.31 -6.54
C GLU A 35 -0.46 17.18 -5.44
N ASP A 36 -1.26 17.94 -4.70
CA ASP A 36 -0.78 18.83 -3.64
C ASP A 36 -0.15 18.04 -2.48
N ALA A 37 -0.74 16.89 -2.13
CA ALA A 37 -0.16 16.01 -1.12
C ALA A 37 1.18 15.44 -1.56
N ALA A 38 1.30 14.98 -2.81
CA ALA A 38 2.57 14.52 -3.36
C ALA A 38 3.60 15.65 -3.44
N LYS A 39 3.19 16.85 -3.83
CA LYS A 39 4.06 18.04 -3.92
C LYS A 39 4.61 18.43 -2.55
N ALA A 40 3.78 18.43 -1.50
CA ALA A 40 4.24 18.70 -0.14
C ALA A 40 5.36 17.73 0.30
N VAL A 41 5.26 16.45 -0.09
CA VAL A 41 6.32 15.45 0.16
C VAL A 41 7.57 15.73 -0.66
N ALA A 42 7.42 16.07 -1.96
CA ALA A 42 8.55 16.43 -2.83
C ALA A 42 9.30 17.65 -2.29
N ASP A 43 8.58 18.71 -1.93
CA ASP A 43 9.16 19.94 -1.38
C ASP A 43 9.95 19.66 -0.09
N LYS A 44 9.39 18.80 0.79
CA LYS A 44 10.08 18.39 2.03
C LYS A 44 11.38 17.62 1.73
N ILE A 45 11.34 16.68 0.77
CA ILE A 45 12.52 15.92 0.35
C ILE A 45 13.58 16.86 -0.24
N ASN A 46 13.18 17.73 -1.16
CA ASN A 46 14.10 18.64 -1.85
C ASN A 46 14.71 19.68 -0.89
N LYS A 47 13.92 20.20 0.06
CA LYS A 47 14.42 21.08 1.13
C LYS A 47 15.49 20.43 1.99
N ASN A 48 15.42 19.09 2.16
CA ASN A 48 16.41 18.32 2.92
C ASN A 48 17.56 17.77 2.06
N GLY A 49 17.74 18.28 0.84
CA GLY A 49 18.86 17.93 -0.06
C GLY A 49 18.66 16.63 -0.85
N GLY A 50 17.46 16.04 -0.83
CA GLY A 50 17.08 14.93 -1.70
C GLY A 50 16.64 15.38 -3.09
N ILE A 51 16.21 14.44 -3.92
CA ILE A 51 15.70 14.71 -5.29
C ILE A 51 14.34 14.02 -5.42
N ALA A 52 13.28 14.79 -5.55
CA ALA A 52 11.93 14.27 -5.75
C ALA A 52 11.09 15.20 -6.63
N ASN A 53 10.26 14.61 -7.48
CA ASN A 53 9.23 15.30 -8.25
C ASN A 53 7.87 14.68 -7.99
N ALA A 54 6.84 15.51 -7.92
CA ALA A 54 5.45 15.09 -7.76
C ALA A 54 4.75 15.08 -9.13
N TYR A 55 3.89 14.09 -9.33
CA TYR A 55 3.11 13.90 -10.55
C TYR A 55 1.67 13.53 -10.19
N LYS A 56 0.71 14.27 -10.72
CA LYS A 56 -0.71 13.89 -10.63
C LYS A 56 -0.94 12.63 -11.45
N CYS A 57 -1.37 11.57 -10.79
CA CYS A 57 -1.53 10.29 -11.44
C CYS A 57 -2.74 9.52 -10.89
N ASN A 58 -3.65 9.15 -11.78
CA ASN A 58 -4.71 8.20 -11.47
C ASN A 58 -4.25 6.79 -11.82
N VAL A 59 -4.00 5.96 -10.80
CA VAL A 59 -3.54 4.57 -10.98
C VAL A 59 -4.58 3.65 -11.64
N LEU A 60 -5.81 4.11 -11.81
CA LEU A 60 -6.88 3.40 -12.52
C LEU A 60 -6.99 3.81 -14.00
N ASP A 61 -6.24 4.80 -14.43
CA ASP A 61 -6.17 5.26 -15.82
C ASP A 61 -4.81 4.92 -16.45
N LYS A 62 -4.79 3.87 -17.24
CA LYS A 62 -3.56 3.39 -17.90
C LYS A 62 -2.97 4.42 -18.88
N ALA A 63 -3.81 5.23 -19.52
CA ALA A 63 -3.33 6.28 -20.44
C ALA A 63 -2.60 7.37 -19.64
N ASN A 64 -3.20 7.83 -18.55
CA ASN A 64 -2.58 8.82 -17.65
C ASN A 64 -1.27 8.28 -17.04
N ILE A 65 -1.22 7.00 -16.60
CA ILE A 65 0.03 6.41 -16.09
C ILE A 65 1.14 6.43 -17.15
N LYS A 66 0.81 6.13 -18.43
CA LYS A 66 1.77 6.18 -19.55
C LYS A 66 2.28 7.60 -19.81
N GLU A 67 1.41 8.59 -19.78
CA GLU A 67 1.80 10.01 -19.91
C GLU A 67 2.76 10.41 -18.80
N VAL A 68 2.40 10.12 -17.55
CA VAL A 68 3.26 10.40 -16.38
C VAL A 68 4.60 9.67 -16.48
N ARG A 69 4.61 8.38 -16.89
CA ARG A 69 5.87 7.66 -17.13
C ARG A 69 6.76 8.36 -18.17
N ASN A 70 6.17 8.89 -19.25
CA ASN A 70 6.94 9.59 -20.29
C ASN A 70 7.57 10.89 -19.75
N ILE A 71 6.93 11.58 -18.83
CA ILE A 71 7.49 12.74 -18.13
C ILE A 71 8.64 12.28 -17.22
N ILE A 72 8.43 11.25 -16.41
CA ILE A 72 9.46 10.68 -15.52
C ILE A 72 10.69 10.21 -16.29
N LEU A 73 10.50 9.63 -17.50
CA LEU A 73 11.61 9.23 -18.36
C LEU A 73 12.50 10.41 -18.77
N LYS A 74 11.92 11.59 -18.99
CA LYS A 74 12.67 12.82 -19.31
C LYS A 74 13.35 13.39 -18.08
N ASP A 75 12.67 13.36 -16.92
CA ASP A 75 13.17 13.99 -15.69
C ASP A 75 14.26 13.13 -15.01
N PHE A 76 14.04 11.82 -14.91
CA PHE A 76 14.87 10.91 -14.12
C PHE A 76 15.44 9.73 -14.92
N GLY A 77 14.85 9.41 -16.06
CA GLY A 77 15.19 8.20 -16.83
C GLY A 77 14.32 7.00 -16.43
N LYS A 78 14.74 5.81 -16.83
CA LYS A 78 14.02 4.56 -16.63
C LYS A 78 13.84 4.22 -15.14
N CYS A 79 12.68 3.69 -14.79
CA CYS A 79 12.36 3.20 -13.45
C CYS A 79 13.26 2.01 -13.07
N ASN A 80 13.81 2.03 -11.85
CA ASN A 80 14.54 0.89 -11.25
C ASN A 80 13.69 0.16 -10.21
N ILE A 81 12.91 0.93 -9.44
CA ILE A 81 12.10 0.41 -8.34
C ILE A 81 10.70 1.00 -8.47
N LEU A 82 9.69 0.13 -8.44
CA LEU A 82 8.29 0.51 -8.37
C LEU A 82 7.74 0.12 -7.00
N ILE A 83 7.17 1.09 -6.27
CA ILE A 83 6.43 0.85 -5.02
C ILE A 83 4.95 1.13 -5.30
N ASN A 84 4.14 0.08 -5.32
CA ASN A 84 2.70 0.16 -5.49
C ASN A 84 2.05 0.35 -4.11
N GLY A 85 1.82 1.62 -3.72
CA GLY A 85 1.28 1.98 -2.42
C GLY A 85 -0.11 2.60 -2.46
N ALA A 86 -0.66 2.88 -3.66
CA ALA A 86 -2.03 3.35 -3.78
C ALA A 86 -3.00 2.25 -3.31
N GLY A 87 -3.97 2.62 -2.49
CA GLY A 87 -4.95 1.69 -1.93
C GLY A 87 -5.83 2.34 -0.88
N GLY A 88 -6.91 1.69 -0.54
CA GLY A 88 -7.86 2.18 0.46
C GLY A 88 -9.13 1.35 0.51
N ASN A 89 -9.98 1.65 1.48
CA ASN A 89 -11.31 1.07 1.63
C ASN A 89 -12.38 2.06 1.16
N ASN A 90 -13.62 1.58 1.04
CA ASN A 90 -14.81 2.39 0.78
C ASN A 90 -15.84 2.12 1.87
N SER A 91 -16.44 3.18 2.42
CA SER A 91 -17.48 3.06 3.45
C SER A 91 -18.69 2.27 2.97
N LYS A 92 -19.01 2.31 1.66
CA LYS A 92 -20.09 1.52 1.05
C LYS A 92 -19.82 0.01 1.01
N CYS A 93 -18.61 -0.42 1.39
CA CYS A 93 -18.22 -1.84 1.53
C CYS A 93 -17.85 -2.19 2.97
N THR A 94 -18.47 -1.51 3.94
CA THR A 94 -18.24 -1.73 5.36
C THR A 94 -19.55 -2.18 6.00
N THR A 95 -19.58 -3.38 6.57
CA THR A 95 -20.79 -3.88 7.24
C THR A 95 -20.98 -3.21 8.60
N LEU A 96 -22.24 -3.07 9.02
CA LEU A 96 -22.61 -2.52 10.33
C LEU A 96 -22.14 -3.45 11.47
N HIS A 97 -22.43 -4.75 11.36
CA HIS A 97 -22.10 -5.74 12.36
C HIS A 97 -20.82 -6.52 12.00
N GLU A 98 -20.13 -7.03 13.02
CA GLU A 98 -18.94 -7.88 12.84
C GLU A 98 -19.29 -9.30 12.43
N GLN A 99 -20.43 -9.76 12.86
CA GLN A 99 -21.05 -11.03 12.53
C GLN A 99 -22.50 -10.77 12.15
N TYR A 100 -23.08 -11.70 11.42
CA TYR A 100 -24.50 -11.65 11.09
C TYR A 100 -25.35 -11.58 12.37
N GLU A 101 -26.26 -10.62 12.41
CA GLU A 101 -27.32 -10.51 13.42
C GLU A 101 -28.67 -10.79 12.76
N LYS A 102 -29.54 -11.52 13.48
CA LYS A 102 -30.87 -11.86 12.95
C LYS A 102 -31.65 -10.59 12.62
N GLY A 103 -32.05 -10.46 11.38
CA GLY A 103 -32.74 -9.29 10.85
C GLY A 103 -31.90 -8.43 9.92
N ASP A 104 -30.59 -8.67 9.83
CA ASP A 104 -29.71 -7.94 8.89
C ASP A 104 -30.17 -8.04 7.44
N GLU A 105 -30.82 -9.17 7.07
CA GLU A 105 -31.39 -9.39 5.74
C GLU A 105 -32.58 -8.48 5.41
N PHE A 106 -33.15 -7.79 6.40
CA PHE A 106 -34.28 -6.87 6.24
C PHE A 106 -33.90 -5.41 6.42
N ILE A 107 -32.61 -5.10 6.59
CA ILE A 107 -32.12 -3.72 6.75
C ILE A 107 -31.83 -3.15 5.37
N ASP A 108 -32.63 -2.17 4.94
CA ASP A 108 -32.48 -1.52 3.63
C ASP A 108 -31.49 -0.34 3.64
N ASP A 109 -31.40 0.38 4.77
CA ASP A 109 -30.68 1.65 4.88
C ASP A 109 -29.21 1.50 5.31
N PHE A 110 -28.78 0.31 5.71
CA PHE A 110 -27.46 0.07 6.26
C PHE A 110 -26.70 -1.00 5.50
N LEU A 111 -25.38 -0.92 5.58
CA LEU A 111 -24.49 -1.85 4.92
C LEU A 111 -24.42 -3.16 5.71
N THR A 112 -25.15 -4.15 5.23
CA THR A 112 -25.04 -5.54 5.66
C THR A 112 -24.41 -6.34 4.53
N PHE A 113 -24.10 -7.62 4.77
CA PHE A 113 -23.61 -8.50 3.71
C PHE A 113 -24.55 -8.52 2.49
N PHE A 114 -25.86 -8.43 2.70
CA PHE A 114 -26.87 -8.58 1.66
C PHE A 114 -27.04 -7.33 0.79
N ASN A 115 -26.57 -6.17 1.25
CA ASN A 115 -26.72 -4.88 0.56
C ASN A 115 -25.41 -4.08 0.43
N ILE A 116 -24.27 -4.77 0.45
CA ILE A 116 -22.99 -4.15 0.05
C ILE A 116 -23.12 -3.58 -1.35
N ASP A 117 -22.73 -2.31 -1.50
CA ASP A 117 -22.81 -1.59 -2.78
C ASP A 117 -21.80 -2.17 -3.80
N GLU A 118 -22.33 -2.64 -4.96
CA GLU A 118 -21.50 -3.23 -6.03
C GLU A 118 -20.45 -2.25 -6.54
N GLY A 119 -20.83 -0.99 -6.77
CA GLY A 119 -19.88 0.03 -7.22
C GLY A 119 -18.81 0.36 -6.18
N GLY A 120 -19.15 0.30 -4.90
CA GLY A 120 -18.19 0.42 -3.82
C GLY A 120 -17.24 -0.79 -3.76
N PHE A 121 -17.78 -1.99 -3.98
CA PHE A 121 -16.98 -3.23 -4.06
C PHE A 121 -15.98 -3.16 -5.22
N ASP A 122 -16.46 -2.82 -6.42
CA ASP A 122 -15.63 -2.66 -7.61
C ASP A 122 -14.55 -1.59 -7.40
N PHE A 123 -14.91 -0.45 -6.80
CA PHE A 123 -13.94 0.60 -6.47
C PHE A 123 -12.81 0.10 -5.57
N VAL A 124 -13.14 -0.71 -4.53
CA VAL A 124 -12.13 -1.25 -3.61
C VAL A 124 -11.20 -2.22 -4.33
N PHE A 125 -11.74 -3.12 -5.15
CA PHE A 125 -10.93 -4.05 -5.95
C PHE A 125 -10.10 -3.32 -7.00
N ASP A 126 -10.69 -2.38 -7.70
CA ASP A 126 -9.99 -1.58 -8.70
C ASP A 126 -8.83 -0.81 -8.05
N LEU A 127 -9.09 -0.07 -6.97
CA LEU A 127 -8.05 0.72 -6.34
C LEU A 127 -6.91 -0.14 -5.79
N ASN A 128 -7.21 -1.26 -5.12
CA ASN A 128 -6.19 -2.06 -4.46
C ASN A 128 -5.48 -3.05 -5.39
N LEU A 129 -6.21 -3.74 -6.30
CA LEU A 129 -5.61 -4.74 -7.17
C LEU A 129 -5.24 -4.17 -8.55
N LYS A 130 -6.17 -3.51 -9.22
CA LYS A 130 -5.93 -2.91 -10.54
C LYS A 130 -4.96 -1.72 -10.43
N GLY A 131 -4.99 -0.99 -9.29
CA GLY A 131 -4.00 0.04 -8.94
C GLY A 131 -2.58 -0.48 -8.69
N VAL A 132 -2.39 -1.80 -8.54
CA VAL A 132 -1.09 -2.48 -8.58
C VAL A 132 -0.78 -2.97 -9.99
N LEU A 133 -1.76 -3.57 -10.67
CA LEU A 133 -1.60 -4.15 -12.01
C LEU A 133 -1.17 -3.11 -13.04
N LEU A 134 -1.92 -2.00 -13.15
CA LEU A 134 -1.70 -1.02 -14.22
C LEU A 134 -0.36 -0.30 -14.12
N PRO A 135 0.08 0.21 -12.95
CA PRO A 135 1.43 0.76 -12.82
C PRO A 135 2.52 -0.29 -13.10
N SER A 136 2.34 -1.54 -12.64
CA SER A 136 3.29 -2.62 -12.94
C SER A 136 3.41 -2.85 -14.46
N GLN A 137 2.30 -2.91 -15.19
CA GLN A 137 2.30 -3.05 -16.65
C GLN A 137 3.00 -1.89 -17.38
N VAL A 138 2.98 -0.68 -16.79
CA VAL A 138 3.55 0.51 -17.44
C VAL A 138 5.02 0.70 -17.08
N PHE A 139 5.43 0.44 -15.84
CA PHE A 139 6.80 0.71 -15.38
C PHE A 139 7.74 -0.51 -15.46
N MET A 140 7.24 -1.74 -15.33
CA MET A 140 8.12 -2.93 -15.39
C MET A 140 8.84 -3.12 -16.73
N PRO A 141 8.31 -2.72 -17.90
CA PRO A 141 9.11 -2.74 -19.14
C PRO A 141 10.41 -1.93 -19.07
N ASP A 142 10.51 -0.92 -18.20
CA ASP A 142 11.75 -0.17 -17.99
C ASP A 142 12.82 -1.00 -17.28
N MET A 143 12.43 -2.07 -16.60
CA MET A 143 13.28 -2.91 -15.76
C MET A 143 13.89 -4.08 -16.53
N ILE A 144 13.28 -4.49 -17.65
CA ILE A 144 13.70 -5.64 -18.45
C ILE A 144 15.17 -5.48 -18.88
N GLY A 145 15.97 -6.55 -18.66
CA GLY A 145 17.40 -6.59 -19.01
C GLY A 145 18.27 -5.67 -18.15
N ARG A 146 17.81 -5.22 -16.98
CA ARG A 146 18.56 -4.34 -16.07
C ARG A 146 18.68 -4.95 -14.69
N GLU A 147 19.88 -4.84 -14.10
CA GLU A 147 20.18 -5.34 -12.76
C GLU A 147 19.61 -4.42 -11.66
N GLY A 148 19.37 -5.00 -10.49
CA GLY A 148 18.96 -4.30 -9.29
C GLY A 148 17.56 -3.69 -9.36
N CYS A 149 16.72 -4.15 -10.28
CA CYS A 149 15.35 -3.72 -10.41
C CYS A 149 14.42 -4.57 -9.52
N CYS A 150 13.41 -3.94 -8.93
CA CYS A 150 12.42 -4.65 -8.15
C CYS A 150 11.08 -3.90 -8.03
N VAL A 151 10.05 -4.66 -7.68
CA VAL A 151 8.72 -4.14 -7.35
C VAL A 151 8.41 -4.48 -5.90
N LEU A 152 7.88 -3.48 -5.17
CA LEU A 152 7.35 -3.65 -3.82
C LEU A 152 5.87 -3.28 -3.82
N ASN A 153 5.02 -4.23 -3.46
CA ASN A 153 3.60 -4.02 -3.32
C ASN A 153 3.23 -3.77 -1.85
N VAL A 154 2.33 -2.84 -1.58
CA VAL A 154 1.77 -2.63 -0.26
C VAL A 154 0.48 -3.43 -0.12
N SER A 155 0.60 -4.62 0.48
CA SER A 155 -0.51 -5.46 0.88
C SER A 155 -1.10 -4.99 2.23
N SER A 156 -1.50 -5.89 3.07
CA SER A 156 -2.01 -5.65 4.43
C SER A 156 -1.96 -6.94 5.23
N MET A 157 -1.90 -6.87 6.55
CA MET A 157 -2.16 -8.01 7.42
C MET A 157 -3.52 -8.68 7.14
N ASN A 158 -4.48 -7.92 6.57
CA ASN A 158 -5.79 -8.41 6.15
C ASN A 158 -5.72 -9.48 5.06
N ALA A 159 -4.59 -9.59 4.36
CA ALA A 159 -4.35 -10.67 3.42
C ALA A 159 -4.16 -12.02 4.12
N TYR A 160 -3.73 -12.02 5.37
CA TYR A 160 -3.54 -13.22 6.20
C TYR A 160 -4.77 -13.52 7.09
N ARG A 161 -5.32 -12.45 7.67
CA ARG A 161 -6.49 -12.53 8.55
C ARG A 161 -7.48 -11.42 8.17
N PRO A 162 -8.60 -11.76 7.56
CA PRO A 162 -9.60 -10.76 7.17
C PRO A 162 -10.14 -10.09 8.43
N LEU A 163 -10.16 -8.77 8.43
CA LEU A 163 -10.86 -8.03 9.47
C LEU A 163 -12.37 -8.13 9.25
N THR A 164 -13.10 -8.16 10.34
CA THR A 164 -14.55 -8.00 10.32
C THR A 164 -14.93 -6.66 9.66
N LYS A 165 -16.12 -6.54 9.14
CA LYS A 165 -16.75 -5.35 8.54
C LYS A 165 -16.20 -4.89 7.20
N ILE A 166 -15.02 -5.32 6.74
CA ILE A 166 -14.39 -4.84 5.49
C ILE A 166 -14.02 -5.98 4.53
N PRO A 167 -15.00 -6.77 4.05
CA PRO A 167 -14.74 -7.96 3.26
C PRO A 167 -14.04 -7.66 1.94
N ALA A 168 -14.47 -6.62 1.22
CA ALA A 168 -13.89 -6.25 -0.07
C ALA A 168 -12.41 -5.88 0.04
N TYR A 169 -12.04 -5.06 1.03
CA TYR A 169 -10.66 -4.66 1.25
C TYR A 169 -9.76 -5.86 1.61
N SER A 170 -10.22 -6.72 2.52
CA SER A 170 -9.47 -7.92 2.93
C SER A 170 -9.22 -8.86 1.74
N ALA A 171 -10.26 -9.12 0.94
CA ALA A 171 -10.16 -9.95 -0.26
C ALA A 171 -9.22 -9.31 -1.31
N ALA A 172 -9.32 -8.01 -1.55
CA ALA A 172 -8.45 -7.31 -2.49
C ALA A 172 -6.96 -7.35 -2.06
N LYS A 173 -6.67 -7.22 -0.76
CA LYS A 173 -5.30 -7.31 -0.24
C LYS A 173 -4.74 -8.74 -0.27
N ALA A 174 -5.59 -9.76 -0.09
CA ALA A 174 -5.21 -11.15 -0.34
C ALA A 174 -4.87 -11.38 -1.82
N ALA A 175 -5.67 -10.81 -2.73
CA ALA A 175 -5.39 -10.84 -4.17
C ALA A 175 -4.06 -10.15 -4.52
N VAL A 176 -3.70 -9.03 -3.89
CA VAL A 176 -2.38 -8.38 -4.08
C VAL A 176 -1.24 -9.30 -3.66
N SER A 177 -1.37 -10.00 -2.52
CA SER A 177 -0.35 -10.94 -2.06
C SER A 177 -0.18 -12.12 -3.03
N ASN A 178 -1.27 -12.69 -3.53
CA ASN A 178 -1.23 -13.74 -4.55
C ASN A 178 -0.64 -13.24 -5.87
N PHE A 179 -1.05 -12.05 -6.33
CA PHE A 179 -0.52 -11.43 -7.55
C PHE A 179 0.97 -11.10 -7.43
N THR A 180 1.46 -10.75 -6.26
CA THR A 180 2.90 -10.59 -5.98
C THR A 180 3.67 -11.86 -6.26
N GLN A 181 3.16 -13.02 -5.81
CA GLN A 181 3.78 -14.33 -6.06
C GLN A 181 3.80 -14.65 -7.56
N TRP A 182 2.69 -14.40 -8.25
CA TRP A 182 2.59 -14.64 -9.69
C TRP A 182 3.59 -13.79 -10.46
N LEU A 183 3.66 -12.49 -10.19
CA LEU A 183 4.61 -11.57 -10.82
C LEU A 183 6.07 -11.99 -10.55
N ALA A 184 6.38 -12.40 -9.31
CA ALA A 184 7.70 -12.84 -8.93
C ALA A 184 8.19 -14.03 -9.77
N VAL A 185 7.33 -15.03 -9.97
CA VAL A 185 7.64 -16.20 -10.80
C VAL A 185 7.74 -15.80 -12.27
N HIS A 186 6.81 -14.98 -12.76
CA HIS A 186 6.74 -14.60 -14.17
C HIS A 186 7.99 -13.83 -14.64
N PHE A 187 8.52 -12.96 -13.79
CA PHE A 187 9.68 -12.12 -14.11
C PHE A 187 11.02 -12.59 -13.52
N ALA A 188 11.06 -13.79 -12.92
CA ALA A 188 12.26 -14.32 -12.29
C ALA A 188 13.46 -14.40 -13.25
N LYS A 189 13.25 -14.78 -14.50
CA LYS A 189 14.32 -14.89 -15.51
C LYS A 189 14.88 -13.54 -15.95
N GLU A 190 14.16 -12.47 -15.73
CA GLU A 190 14.60 -11.08 -15.97
C GLU A 190 15.28 -10.46 -14.74
N ASN A 191 15.51 -11.25 -13.68
CA ASN A 191 16.07 -10.80 -12.41
C ASN A 191 15.29 -9.65 -11.75
N ILE A 192 13.98 -9.51 -12.05
CA ILE A 192 13.11 -8.55 -11.41
C ILE A 192 12.47 -9.23 -10.20
N ARG A 193 12.88 -8.82 -9.01
CA ARG A 193 12.28 -9.32 -7.77
C ARG A 193 10.96 -8.59 -7.50
N VAL A 194 9.95 -9.32 -7.06
CA VAL A 194 8.65 -8.77 -6.71
C VAL A 194 8.26 -9.29 -5.33
N ASN A 195 8.11 -8.39 -4.38
CA ASN A 195 7.75 -8.70 -3.01
C ASN A 195 6.65 -7.76 -2.51
N ALA A 196 6.10 -8.06 -1.35
CA ALA A 196 5.14 -7.20 -0.69
C ALA A 196 5.48 -7.04 0.80
N ILE A 197 5.04 -5.92 1.36
CA ILE A 197 4.88 -5.76 2.81
C ILE A 197 3.39 -5.86 3.17
N ALA A 198 3.11 -6.35 4.35
CA ALA A 198 1.77 -6.42 4.91
C ALA A 198 1.71 -5.64 6.24
N PRO A 199 1.51 -4.31 6.17
CA PRO A 199 1.39 -3.49 7.36
C PRO A 199 0.21 -3.91 8.24
N GLY A 200 0.41 -3.87 9.56
CA GLY A 200 -0.65 -3.98 10.54
C GLY A 200 -1.40 -2.67 10.73
N PHE A 201 -1.69 -2.33 11.97
CA PHE A 201 -2.35 -1.08 12.32
C PHE A 201 -1.33 0.04 12.54
N PHE A 202 -1.39 1.05 11.69
CA PHE A 202 -0.64 2.30 11.79
C PHE A 202 -1.61 3.46 11.87
N VAL A 203 -1.34 4.44 12.74
CA VAL A 203 -2.16 5.64 12.81
C VAL A 203 -1.88 6.53 11.61
N THR A 204 -2.91 6.86 10.87
CA THR A 204 -2.85 7.76 9.71
C THR A 204 -3.91 8.87 9.86
N ASN A 205 -3.79 9.93 9.07
CA ASN A 205 -4.80 10.99 9.07
C ASN A 205 -6.19 10.45 8.67
N GLN A 206 -6.25 9.40 7.82
CA GLN A 206 -7.50 8.81 7.36
C GLN A 206 -8.23 7.99 8.43
N ASN A 207 -7.51 7.38 9.36
CA ASN A 207 -8.10 6.49 10.36
C ASN A 207 -8.11 7.06 11.79
N ARG A 208 -7.48 8.22 12.02
CA ARG A 208 -7.32 8.79 13.35
C ARG A 208 -8.66 9.00 14.07
N SER A 209 -9.66 9.55 13.39
CA SER A 209 -11.00 9.77 13.96
C SER A 209 -11.78 8.49 14.26
N MET A 210 -11.43 7.38 13.61
CA MET A 210 -12.00 6.07 13.92
C MET A 210 -11.32 5.37 15.10
N LEU A 211 -10.10 5.82 15.44
CA LEU A 211 -9.26 5.21 16.47
C LEU A 211 -9.30 5.97 17.79
N PHE A 212 -9.46 7.28 17.72
CA PHE A 212 -9.42 8.15 18.90
C PHE A 212 -10.64 9.09 18.93
N ASN A 213 -11.19 9.26 20.12
CA ASN A 213 -12.20 10.24 20.41
C ASN A 213 -11.63 11.67 20.30
N GLU A 214 -12.48 12.70 20.34
CA GLU A 214 -12.05 14.12 20.28
C GLU A 214 -11.13 14.51 21.45
N ASP A 215 -11.31 13.89 22.62
CA ASP A 215 -10.45 14.08 23.80
C ASP A 215 -9.12 13.28 23.75
N GLY A 216 -8.88 12.55 22.66
CA GLY A 216 -7.69 11.72 22.44
C GLY A 216 -7.73 10.34 23.11
N THR A 217 -8.82 9.99 23.78
CA THR A 217 -8.98 8.65 24.35
C THR A 217 -9.22 7.60 23.26
N PRO A 218 -8.79 6.34 23.45
CA PRO A 218 -9.05 5.27 22.51
C PRO A 218 -10.56 4.99 22.35
N THR A 219 -10.99 4.74 21.11
CA THR A 219 -12.33 4.20 20.86
C THR A 219 -12.39 2.72 21.22
N ALA A 220 -13.61 2.16 21.40
CA ALA A 220 -13.81 0.73 21.60
C ALA A 220 -13.19 -0.12 20.47
N ARG A 221 -13.14 0.42 19.25
CA ARG A 221 -12.43 -0.20 18.12
C ARG A 221 -10.93 -0.28 18.38
N THR A 222 -10.33 0.79 18.86
CA THR A 222 -8.90 0.82 19.22
C THR A 222 -8.57 -0.20 20.30
N GLU A 223 -9.36 -0.32 21.33
CA GLU A 223 -9.15 -1.32 22.38
C GLU A 223 -9.20 -2.76 21.85
N LYS A 224 -10.12 -3.06 20.92
CA LYS A 224 -10.17 -4.38 20.25
C LYS A 224 -8.92 -4.63 19.43
N ILE A 225 -8.45 -3.63 18.66
CA ILE A 225 -7.24 -3.71 17.86
C ILE A 225 -6.02 -3.99 18.74
N LEU A 226 -5.85 -3.23 19.81
CA LEU A 226 -4.71 -3.36 20.70
C LEU A 226 -4.71 -4.70 21.45
N ARG A 227 -5.89 -5.19 21.85
CA ARG A 227 -6.02 -6.55 22.44
C ARG A 227 -5.64 -7.65 21.44
N GLY A 228 -5.94 -7.47 20.15
CA GLY A 228 -5.57 -8.40 19.08
C GLY A 228 -4.13 -8.25 18.59
N THR A 229 -3.42 -7.22 19.04
CA THR A 229 -2.02 -6.96 18.65
C THR A 229 -1.10 -7.31 19.83
N PRO A 230 -0.32 -8.41 19.78
CA PRO A 230 0.52 -8.83 20.91
C PRO A 230 1.49 -7.78 21.44
N MET A 231 2.02 -6.88 20.57
CA MET A 231 2.85 -5.76 21.02
C MET A 231 2.05 -4.65 21.73
N GLY A 232 0.72 -4.70 21.79
CA GLY A 232 -0.14 -3.82 22.58
C GLY A 232 -0.13 -2.34 22.13
N ARG A 233 0.32 -2.04 20.92
CA ARG A 233 0.41 -0.67 20.38
C ARG A 233 0.22 -0.65 18.87
N PHE A 234 -0.03 0.53 18.34
CA PHE A 234 0.08 0.81 16.90
C PHE A 234 1.54 0.84 16.47
N GLY A 235 1.77 0.50 15.20
CA GLY A 235 3.06 0.71 14.55
C GLY A 235 3.27 2.18 14.17
N GLU A 236 4.54 2.59 14.13
CA GLU A 236 4.97 3.87 13.58
C GLU A 236 5.50 3.67 12.16
N ALA A 237 5.25 4.61 11.24
CA ALA A 237 5.68 4.50 9.84
C ALA A 237 7.19 4.22 9.70
N GLY A 238 7.99 4.73 10.64
CA GLY A 238 9.43 4.46 10.71
C GLY A 238 9.80 2.99 10.88
N GLU A 239 8.93 2.18 11.50
CA GLU A 239 9.19 0.77 11.76
C GLU A 239 9.03 -0.12 10.51
N LEU A 240 8.40 0.42 9.45
CA LEU A 240 8.33 -0.25 8.13
C LEU A 240 9.63 -0.07 7.32
N LEU A 241 10.41 0.99 7.60
CA LEU A 241 11.52 1.43 6.74
C LEU A 241 12.61 0.38 6.62
N GLY A 242 12.94 -0.31 7.70
CA GLY A 242 13.95 -1.37 7.69
C GLY A 242 13.56 -2.54 6.78
N THR A 243 12.29 -2.96 6.84
CA THR A 243 11.77 -4.04 5.98
C THR A 243 11.70 -3.59 4.51
N VAL A 244 11.26 -2.35 4.25
CA VAL A 244 11.23 -1.77 2.90
C VAL A 244 12.63 -1.72 2.34
N GLU A 245 13.60 -1.15 3.06
CA GLU A 245 15.00 -1.07 2.64
C GLU A 245 15.58 -2.46 2.34
N TRP A 246 15.37 -3.41 3.24
CA TRP A 246 15.86 -4.78 3.06
C TRP A 246 15.31 -5.42 1.78
N LEU A 247 14.00 -5.31 1.52
CA LEU A 247 13.39 -5.89 0.33
C LEU A 247 13.84 -5.20 -0.96
N LEU A 248 14.20 -3.92 -0.91
CA LEU A 248 14.66 -3.16 -2.08
C LEU A 248 16.17 -3.31 -2.34
N ASP A 249 16.95 -3.74 -1.34
CA ASP A 249 18.40 -3.91 -1.45
C ASP A 249 18.76 -5.27 -2.03
N GLU A 250 19.24 -5.29 -3.27
CA GLU A 250 19.64 -6.51 -3.96
C GLU A 250 20.77 -7.26 -3.24
N LYS A 251 21.67 -6.54 -2.57
CA LYS A 251 22.80 -7.16 -1.85
C LYS A 251 22.34 -7.89 -0.59
N LYS A 252 21.25 -7.41 0.04
CA LYS A 252 20.70 -7.98 1.28
C LYS A 252 19.61 -9.02 1.04
N SER A 253 18.84 -8.88 -0.06
CA SER A 253 17.67 -9.71 -0.36
C SER A 253 17.61 -10.19 -1.81
N GLY A 254 18.77 -10.34 -2.48
CA GLY A 254 18.84 -10.72 -3.90
C GLY A 254 18.19 -12.07 -4.22
N PHE A 255 18.10 -12.99 -3.25
CA PHE A 255 17.43 -14.30 -3.43
C PHE A 255 16.02 -14.34 -2.81
N VAL A 256 15.45 -13.17 -2.46
CA VAL A 256 14.10 -13.04 -1.89
C VAL A 256 13.16 -12.47 -2.94
N THR A 257 12.21 -13.28 -3.41
CA THR A 257 11.15 -12.88 -4.34
C THR A 257 9.87 -13.66 -4.06
N GLY A 258 8.71 -13.06 -4.28
CA GLY A 258 7.40 -13.68 -4.07
C GLY A 258 6.94 -13.70 -2.61
N VAL A 259 7.64 -13.04 -1.69
CA VAL A 259 7.24 -12.99 -0.28
C VAL A 259 6.33 -11.81 -0.01
N THR A 260 5.42 -11.99 0.96
CA THR A 260 4.70 -10.91 1.61
C THR A 260 5.12 -10.90 3.08
N VAL A 261 5.73 -9.82 3.55
CA VAL A 261 6.30 -9.73 4.90
C VAL A 261 5.35 -8.96 5.81
N PRO A 262 4.74 -9.60 6.83
CA PRO A 262 3.92 -8.90 7.81
C PRO A 262 4.80 -8.02 8.72
N VAL A 263 4.36 -6.77 8.94
CA VAL A 263 4.94 -5.83 9.91
C VAL A 263 3.76 -5.29 10.72
N ASP A 264 3.31 -6.05 11.71
CA ASP A 264 1.98 -5.89 12.29
C ASP A 264 1.91 -6.08 13.82
N GLY A 265 3.04 -6.07 14.49
CA GLY A 265 3.10 -6.26 15.95
C GLY A 265 2.62 -7.63 16.43
N GLY A 266 2.63 -8.63 15.52
CA GLY A 266 2.21 -10.00 15.80
C GLY A 266 0.72 -10.26 15.59
N PHE A 267 -0.03 -9.29 15.05
CA PHE A 267 -1.49 -9.42 14.86
C PHE A 267 -1.87 -10.64 14.03
N SER A 268 -1.23 -10.86 12.88
CA SER A 268 -1.52 -11.99 12.01
C SER A 268 -1.12 -13.35 12.61
N ALA A 269 -0.17 -13.37 13.54
CA ALA A 269 0.30 -14.60 14.19
C ALA A 269 -0.53 -14.97 15.42
N TYR A 270 -1.26 -14.03 16.03
CA TYR A 270 -1.97 -14.23 17.29
C TYR A 270 -3.26 -15.03 17.08
N SER A 271 -3.39 -16.15 17.79
CA SER A 271 -4.57 -17.04 17.71
C SER A 271 -5.74 -16.60 18.59
N GLY A 272 -5.51 -15.70 19.54
CA GLY A 272 -6.53 -15.25 20.49
C GLY A 272 -6.60 -16.07 21.79
N VAL A 273 -5.73 -17.06 21.97
CA VAL A 273 -5.61 -17.92 23.17
C VAL A 273 -4.18 -18.00 23.64
#